data_f99acbf1b06f27b4b4686747136fbfed
#
_entry.id   f99acbf1b06f27b4b4686747136fbfed
#
_cell.length_a   1.000
_cell.length_b   1.000
_cell.length_c   1.000
_cell.angle_alpha   90.00
_cell.angle_beta   90.00
_cell.angle_gamma   90.00
#
_symmetry.space_group_name_H-M   'P 1'
#
loop_
_entity.id
_entity.type
_entity.pdbx_description
1 polymer ?
#
loop_
_entity_poly.entity_id
_entity_poly.type
_entity_poly.pdbx_seq_one_letter_code
_entity_poly.pdbx_strand_id
1 'polypeptide(L)'
;MQLYNCNATCSTRDLISYNTRLFWIDGTYYILYIYPSDTSKMHIRKYIKWLHDNDCDAHADIVQHMYNLGIKSKKSFVVYSLIADKYKAVDDYRHFVK
;
A
#
# COMPACT_ATOMS: atom_id res chain seq x y z
N MET A 1 8.47 6.57 -11.49
CA MET A 1 9.09 5.38 -12.12
C MET A 1 8.03 4.36 -12.46
N GLN A 2 8.11 3.78 -13.64
CA GLN A 2 7.17 2.73 -14.03
C GLN A 2 7.49 1.43 -13.30
N LEU A 3 6.45 0.77 -12.79
CA LEU A 3 6.58 -0.50 -12.09
C LEU A 3 6.56 -1.65 -13.11
N TYR A 4 7.64 -2.43 -13.21
CA TYR A 4 7.78 -3.67 -13.99
C TYR A 4 6.71 -3.93 -15.06
N ASN A 5 6.84 -3.40 -16.24
CA ASN A 5 5.97 -3.74 -17.39
C ASN A 5 4.47 -3.73 -17.09
N CYS A 6 4.01 -2.86 -16.22
CA CYS A 6 2.59 -2.71 -15.96
C CYS A 6 2.18 -1.24 -15.93
N ASN A 7 0.88 -0.98 -15.97
CA ASN A 7 0.33 0.37 -15.99
C ASN A 7 0.26 0.96 -14.59
N ALA A 8 1.40 0.94 -13.91
CA ALA A 8 1.54 1.51 -12.58
C ALA A 8 2.86 2.25 -12.48
N THR A 9 2.86 3.31 -11.69
CA THR A 9 4.07 4.08 -11.37
C THR A 9 4.26 4.04 -9.86
N CYS A 10 5.50 4.11 -9.42
CA CYS A 10 5.78 4.03 -8.00
C CYS A 10 7.02 4.82 -7.60
N SER A 11 7.07 5.11 -6.32
CA SER A 11 8.27 5.57 -5.62
C SER A 11 8.31 4.83 -4.28
N THR A 12 9.28 5.16 -3.43
CA THR A 12 9.30 4.56 -2.08
C THR A 12 8.15 5.06 -1.20
N ARG A 13 7.43 6.09 -1.64
CA ARG A 13 6.38 6.74 -0.87
C ARG A 13 4.98 6.58 -1.47
N ASP A 14 4.85 6.05 -2.66
CA ASP A 14 3.54 5.90 -3.28
C ASP A 14 3.52 4.83 -4.37
N LEU A 15 2.30 4.39 -4.68
CA LEU A 15 2.02 3.50 -5.79
C LEU A 15 0.73 3.99 -6.45
N ILE A 16 0.80 4.26 -7.75
CA ILE A 16 -0.35 4.71 -8.53
C ILE A 16 -0.59 3.70 -9.65
N SER A 17 -1.80 3.11 -9.66
CA SER A 17 -2.23 2.15 -10.68
C SER A 17 -3.25 2.84 -11.56
N TYR A 18 -2.91 3.01 -12.84
CA TYR A 18 -3.66 3.86 -13.75
C TYR A 18 -3.75 5.27 -13.14
N ASN A 19 -4.94 5.72 -12.75
CA ASN A 19 -5.11 7.02 -12.11
C ASN A 19 -5.52 6.90 -10.64
N THR A 20 -5.41 5.71 -10.06
CA THR A 20 -5.82 5.44 -8.69
C THR A 20 -4.60 5.26 -7.80
N ARG A 21 -4.53 6.04 -6.74
CA ARG A 21 -3.47 5.90 -5.76
C ARG A 21 -3.77 4.71 -4.85
N LEU A 22 -2.91 3.70 -4.90
CA LEU A 22 -3.09 2.47 -4.13
C LEU A 22 -2.32 2.48 -2.80
N PHE A 23 -1.21 3.18 -2.75
CA PHE A 23 -0.40 3.29 -1.54
C PHE A 23 0.19 4.68 -1.47
N TRP A 24 0.19 5.27 -0.28
CA TRP A 24 0.89 6.52 -0.03
C TRP A 24 1.21 6.68 1.45
N ILE A 25 2.12 7.61 1.73
CA ILE A 25 2.52 7.95 3.09
C ILE A 25 2.08 9.38 3.35
N ASP A 26 1.33 9.60 4.43
CA ASP A 26 0.87 10.91 4.86
C ASP A 26 1.35 11.12 6.30
N GLY A 27 2.39 11.93 6.44
CA GLY A 27 3.02 12.15 7.74
C GLY A 27 3.56 10.84 8.31
N THR A 28 3.02 10.40 9.43
CA THR A 28 3.43 9.16 10.10
C THR A 28 2.50 8.00 9.80
N TYR A 29 1.57 8.17 8.86
CA TYR A 29 0.62 7.11 8.48
C TYR A 29 0.93 6.58 7.10
N TYR A 30 0.91 5.25 6.97
CA TYR A 30 0.97 4.56 5.70
C TYR A 30 -0.44 4.11 5.38
N ILE A 31 -0.90 4.37 4.16
CA ILE A 31 -2.26 4.06 3.73
C ILE A 31 -2.21 3.18 2.49
N LEU A 32 -2.90 2.04 2.55
CA LEU A 32 -3.01 1.11 1.44
C LEU A 32 -4.47 0.97 1.07
N TYR A 33 -4.79 1.21 -0.20
CA TYR A 33 -6.13 1.04 -0.74
C TYR A 33 -6.21 -0.32 -1.43
N ILE A 34 -7.07 -1.19 -0.91
CA ILE A 34 -7.30 -2.52 -1.48
C ILE A 34 -8.45 -2.39 -2.48
N TYR A 35 -8.13 -1.89 -3.68
CA TYR A 35 -9.12 -1.78 -4.73
C TYR A 35 -9.57 -3.18 -5.17
N PRO A 36 -10.90 -3.43 -5.32
CA PRO A 36 -11.41 -4.77 -5.60
C PRO A 36 -11.23 -5.18 -7.07
N SER A 37 -9.99 -5.24 -7.53
CA SER A 37 -9.66 -5.77 -8.85
C SER A 37 -8.39 -6.59 -8.75
N ASP A 38 -8.31 -7.66 -9.55
CA ASP A 38 -7.13 -8.51 -9.57
C ASP A 38 -5.91 -7.76 -10.10
N THR A 39 -6.11 -6.84 -11.03
CA THR A 39 -5.03 -6.01 -11.58
C THR A 39 -4.42 -5.13 -10.50
N SER A 40 -5.24 -4.45 -9.70
CA SER A 40 -4.73 -3.60 -8.62
C SER A 40 -4.01 -4.41 -7.56
N LYS A 41 -4.55 -5.58 -7.20
CA LYS A 41 -3.88 -6.47 -6.25
C LYS A 41 -2.54 -6.97 -6.79
N MET A 42 -2.48 -7.27 -8.08
CA MET A 42 -1.23 -7.64 -8.73
C MET A 42 -0.21 -6.51 -8.66
N HIS A 43 -0.65 -5.26 -8.88
CA HIS A 43 0.23 -4.11 -8.82
C HIS A 43 0.81 -3.92 -7.40
N ILE A 44 0.01 -4.15 -6.36
CA ILE A 44 0.50 -4.09 -4.98
C ILE A 44 1.57 -5.15 -4.74
N ARG A 45 1.35 -6.40 -5.20
CA ARG A 45 2.35 -7.46 -5.04
C ARG A 45 3.64 -7.14 -5.79
N LYS A 46 3.55 -6.59 -6.99
CA LYS A 46 4.72 -6.16 -7.76
C LYS A 46 5.45 -5.01 -7.06
N TYR A 47 4.71 -4.11 -6.43
CA TYR A 47 5.30 -3.00 -5.69
C TYR A 47 6.12 -3.52 -4.49
N ILE A 48 5.60 -4.50 -3.78
CA ILE A 48 6.32 -5.12 -2.66
C ILE A 48 7.66 -5.70 -3.16
N LYS A 49 7.62 -6.42 -4.29
CA LYS A 49 8.84 -6.95 -4.90
C LYS A 49 9.80 -5.83 -5.31
N TRP A 50 9.27 -4.75 -5.90
CA TRP A 50 10.08 -3.62 -6.31
C TRP A 50 10.77 -2.96 -5.11
N LEU A 51 10.07 -2.85 -3.97
CA LEU A 51 10.67 -2.31 -2.75
C LEU A 51 11.84 -3.18 -2.28
N HIS A 52 11.69 -4.50 -2.27
CA HIS A 52 12.78 -5.41 -1.93
C HIS A 52 13.95 -5.27 -2.92
N ASP A 53 13.65 -5.20 -4.20
CA ASP A 53 14.70 -5.08 -5.23
C ASP A 53 15.46 -3.76 -5.14
N ASN A 54 14.90 -2.75 -4.49
CA ASN A 54 15.51 -1.43 -4.30
C ASN A 54 15.98 -1.18 -2.87
N ASP A 55 16.27 -2.26 -2.13
CA ASP A 55 16.83 -2.20 -0.78
C ASP A 55 15.93 -1.48 0.24
N CYS A 56 14.61 -1.52 0.01
CA CYS A 56 13.61 -0.93 0.90
C CYS A 56 12.86 -2.03 1.65
N ASP A 57 13.58 -2.97 2.24
CA ASP A 57 12.99 -4.16 2.85
C ASP A 57 12.03 -3.83 3.99
N ALA A 58 12.38 -2.83 4.81
CA ALA A 58 11.51 -2.43 5.92
C ALA A 58 10.16 -1.92 5.41
N HIS A 59 10.16 -1.09 4.36
CA HIS A 59 8.93 -0.64 3.72
C HIS A 59 8.17 -1.79 3.07
N ALA A 60 8.89 -2.70 2.41
CA ALA A 60 8.27 -3.87 1.78
C ALA A 60 7.53 -4.72 2.81
N ASP A 61 8.14 -4.94 3.97
CA ASP A 61 7.52 -5.72 5.05
C ASP A 61 6.26 -5.05 5.58
N ILE A 62 6.29 -3.73 5.74
CA ILE A 62 5.11 -2.97 6.17
C ILE A 62 3.97 -3.11 5.16
N VAL A 63 4.26 -2.89 3.87
CA VAL A 63 3.25 -2.98 2.81
C VAL A 63 2.71 -4.40 2.68
N GLN A 64 3.58 -5.41 2.81
CA GLN A 64 3.16 -6.83 2.79
C GLN A 64 2.18 -7.13 3.92
N HIS A 65 2.49 -6.67 5.13
CA HIS A 65 1.61 -6.87 6.28
C HIS A 65 0.27 -6.16 6.07
N MET A 66 0.30 -4.93 5.56
CA MET A 66 -0.91 -4.18 5.25
C MET A 66 -1.76 -4.91 4.21
N TYR A 67 -1.12 -5.42 3.16
CA TYR A 67 -1.80 -6.16 2.10
C TYR A 67 -2.48 -7.42 2.64
N ASN A 68 -1.76 -8.21 3.43
CA ASN A 68 -2.29 -9.43 4.02
C ASN A 68 -3.51 -9.13 4.91
N LEU A 69 -3.40 -8.11 5.74
CA LEU A 69 -4.50 -7.69 6.61
C LEU A 69 -5.71 -7.22 5.80
N GLY A 70 -5.46 -6.44 4.75
CA GLY A 70 -6.53 -5.92 3.90
C GLY A 70 -7.30 -7.03 3.20
N ILE A 71 -6.59 -8.01 2.64
CA ILE A 71 -7.21 -9.16 1.98
C ILE A 71 -8.05 -9.97 2.97
N LYS A 72 -7.50 -10.20 4.16
CA LYS A 72 -8.17 -11.00 5.20
C LYS A 72 -9.42 -10.30 5.74
N SER A 73 -9.34 -8.99 5.97
CA SER A 73 -10.41 -8.24 6.63
C SER A 73 -11.53 -7.84 5.69
N LYS A 74 -11.28 -7.85 4.37
CA LYS A 74 -12.22 -7.41 3.33
C LYS A 74 -12.65 -5.94 3.49
N LYS A 75 -11.80 -5.13 4.13
CA LYS A 75 -11.99 -3.68 4.20
C LYS A 75 -11.32 -3.00 3.02
N SER A 76 -11.75 -1.77 2.72
CA SER A 76 -11.23 -1.03 1.58
C SER A 76 -9.83 -0.49 1.82
N PHE A 77 -9.49 -0.15 3.05
CA PHE A 77 -8.22 0.48 3.38
C PHE A 77 -7.56 -0.20 4.55
N VAL A 78 -6.22 -0.16 4.55
CA VAL A 78 -5.43 -0.49 5.73
C VAL A 78 -4.59 0.73 6.08
N VAL A 79 -4.57 1.11 7.33
CA VAL A 79 -3.76 2.20 7.85
C VAL A 79 -2.73 1.64 8.83
N TYR A 80 -1.48 2.02 8.64
CA TYR A 80 -0.41 1.70 9.58
C TYR A 80 0.11 2.99 10.20
N SER A 81 0.13 3.05 11.53
CA SER A 81 0.71 4.17 12.26
C SER A 81 2.15 3.85 12.60
N LEU A 82 3.08 4.61 12.04
CA LEU A 82 4.50 4.42 12.32
C LEU A 82 4.82 4.66 13.79
N ILE A 83 4.19 5.67 14.40
CA ILE A 83 4.42 6.01 15.81
C ILE A 83 3.87 4.93 16.75
N ALA A 84 2.64 4.50 16.51
CA ALA A 84 1.98 3.49 17.36
C ALA A 84 2.40 2.07 17.01
N ASP A 85 3.02 1.87 15.85
CA ASP A 85 3.37 0.54 15.31
C ASP A 85 2.14 -0.39 15.29
N LYS A 86 1.04 0.14 14.76
CA LYS A 86 -0.23 -0.59 14.71
C LYS A 86 -0.85 -0.52 13.33
N TYR A 87 -1.44 -1.65 12.93
CA TYR A 87 -2.16 -1.79 11.67
C TYR A 87 -3.64 -1.87 11.95
N LYS A 88 -4.45 -1.24 11.11
CA LYS A 88 -5.90 -1.32 11.22
C LYS A 88 -6.54 -1.31 9.84
N ALA A 89 -7.43 -2.27 9.60
CA ALA A 89 -8.25 -2.31 8.39
C ALA A 89 -9.52 -1.50 8.63
N VAL A 90 -9.85 -0.61 7.70
CA VAL A 90 -10.95 0.35 7.86
C VAL A 90 -11.68 0.55 6.53
N ASP A 91 -12.91 1.02 6.60
CA ASP A 91 -13.67 1.37 5.40
C ASP A 91 -13.30 2.76 4.89
N ASP A 92 -12.87 3.67 5.77
CA ASP A 92 -12.49 5.04 5.41
C ASP A 92 -11.25 5.45 6.21
N TYR A 93 -10.14 5.68 5.48
CA TYR A 93 -8.87 6.07 6.11
C TYR A 93 -8.91 7.49 6.67
N ARG A 94 -9.81 8.34 6.20
CA ARG A 94 -9.86 9.75 6.59
C ARG A 94 -10.19 9.96 8.06
N HIS A 95 -10.69 8.96 8.74
CA HIS A 95 -10.88 8.99 10.19
C HIS A 95 -9.56 9.02 10.96
N PHE A 96 -8.47 8.61 10.34
CA PHE A 96 -7.15 8.52 10.98
C PHE A 96 -6.21 9.61 10.51
N VAL A 97 -6.34 10.02 9.27
CA VAL A 97 -5.43 10.95 8.62
C VAL A 97 -6.21 12.21 8.28
N LYS A 98 -5.87 13.30 8.90
CA LYS A 98 -6.55 14.58 8.69
C LYS A 98 -5.75 15.49 7.78
#